data_9de67586cbeeb198ba719c48d7f0cc8a
#
_entry.id   9de67586cbeeb198ba719c48d7f0cc8a
#
_cell.length_a   1.000
_cell.length_b   1.000
_cell.length_c   1.000
_cell.angle_alpha   90.00
_cell.angle_beta   90.00
_cell.angle_gamma   90.00
#
_symmetry.space_group_name_H-M   'P 1'
#
loop_
_entity.id
_entity.type
_entity.pdbx_description
1 polymer ?
#
loop_
_entity_poly.entity_id
_entity_poly.type
_entity_poly.pdbx_seq_one_letter_code
_entity_poly.pdbx_strand_id
1 'polypeptide(L)'
;MRTNPYGSTGKQLSVIGFGGMRLPTPKNHDAGIALLHAARRAGVNYFDTAPNYCDDQSEIIFGEAIRTMPPADTPLYTSSKSYHPKASDFRRGLEQSLRRLGVPQITFFHIWCVMTPADWQQRVSGGALR
;
A
#
# COMPACT_ATOMS: atom_id res chain seq x y z
N MET A 1 19.74 4.32 -3.95
CA MET A 1 19.02 3.12 -4.45
C MET A 1 18.75 3.31 -5.94
N ARG A 2 18.97 2.26 -6.76
CA ARG A 2 18.60 2.29 -8.18
C ARG A 2 17.07 2.31 -8.31
N THR A 3 16.55 3.03 -9.32
CA THR A 3 15.13 3.07 -9.67
C THR A 3 14.91 2.58 -11.09
N ASN A 4 13.71 2.09 -11.36
CA ASN A 4 13.24 1.74 -12.69
C ASN A 4 11.91 2.45 -12.99
N PRO A 5 11.62 2.79 -14.25
CA PRO A 5 10.31 3.30 -14.63
C PRO A 5 9.24 2.24 -14.38
N TYR A 6 8.11 2.66 -13.80
CA TYR A 6 6.96 1.78 -13.55
C TYR A 6 5.96 1.89 -14.70
N GLY A 7 6.16 1.05 -15.70
CA GLY A 7 5.35 1.06 -16.93
C GLY A 7 5.29 2.45 -17.57
N SER A 8 4.11 2.84 -18.03
CA SER A 8 3.84 4.16 -18.64
C SER A 8 3.38 5.23 -17.63
N THR A 9 3.51 4.99 -16.32
CA THR A 9 2.99 5.89 -15.28
C THR A 9 3.83 7.15 -15.07
N GLY A 10 5.02 7.23 -15.65
CA GLY A 10 6.00 8.29 -15.42
C GLY A 10 6.68 8.25 -14.04
N LYS A 11 6.37 7.26 -13.22
CA LYS A 11 6.94 7.11 -11.86
C LYS A 11 8.21 6.26 -11.89
N GLN A 12 9.19 6.65 -11.05
CA GLN A 12 10.45 5.94 -10.88
C GLN A 12 10.44 5.22 -9.52
N LEU A 13 10.25 3.91 -9.54
CA LEU A 13 10.21 3.11 -8.32
C LEU A 13 11.59 2.50 -8.02
N SER A 14 11.94 2.45 -6.74
CA SER A 14 13.12 1.70 -6.29
C SER A 14 12.99 0.23 -6.69
N VAL A 15 14.12 -0.37 -7.09
CA VAL A 15 14.16 -1.79 -7.54
C VAL A 15 13.77 -2.76 -6.44
N ILE A 16 13.78 -2.32 -5.18
CA ILE A 16 13.28 -3.04 -4.01
C ILE A 16 12.12 -2.22 -3.44
N GLY A 17 10.96 -2.87 -3.23
CA GLY A 17 9.83 -2.32 -2.48
C GLY A 17 9.82 -2.83 -1.05
N PHE A 18 9.15 -2.12 -0.15
CA PHE A 18 8.92 -2.55 1.23
C PHE A 18 7.48 -3.03 1.38
N GLY A 19 7.31 -4.30 1.78
CA GLY A 19 6.00 -4.93 2.01
C GLY A 19 5.64 -5.00 3.49
N GLY A 20 4.41 -4.59 3.82
CA GLY A 20 3.90 -4.53 5.20
C GLY A 20 3.22 -5.80 5.71
N MET A 21 3.21 -6.89 4.94
CA MET A 21 2.48 -8.11 5.33
C MET A 21 3.06 -8.82 6.56
N ARG A 22 4.36 -8.68 6.81
CA ARG A 22 5.11 -9.43 7.83
C ARG A 22 5.93 -8.49 8.71
N LEU A 23 5.32 -7.47 9.26
CA LEU A 23 5.98 -6.66 10.29
C LEU A 23 6.22 -7.51 11.54
N PRO A 24 7.31 -7.26 12.29
CA PRO A 24 7.76 -8.14 13.39
C PRO A 24 6.69 -8.40 14.44
N THR A 25 5.89 -7.39 14.73
CA THR A 25 4.80 -7.51 15.70
C THR A 25 3.73 -6.46 15.43
N PRO A 26 2.47 -6.89 15.22
CA PRO A 26 1.37 -5.96 14.98
C PRO A 26 1.03 -5.09 16.20
N LYS A 27 1.48 -5.47 17.40
CA LYS A 27 1.24 -4.74 18.65
C LYS A 27 2.36 -3.77 19.03
N ASN A 28 3.52 -3.87 18.36
CA ASN A 28 4.64 -2.96 18.58
C ASN A 28 4.84 -2.08 17.34
N HIS A 29 4.09 -1.00 17.25
CA HIS A 29 4.15 -0.06 16.13
C HIS A 29 5.54 0.55 15.97
N ASP A 30 6.26 0.86 17.07
CA ASP A 30 7.57 1.49 17.03
C ASP A 30 8.59 0.66 16.23
N ALA A 31 8.58 -0.66 16.41
CA ALA A 31 9.46 -1.54 15.64
C ALA A 31 9.12 -1.53 14.14
N GLY A 32 7.84 -1.54 13.80
CA GLY A 32 7.36 -1.41 12.42
C GLY A 32 7.76 -0.07 11.80
N ILE A 33 7.52 1.03 12.52
CA ILE A 33 7.88 2.39 12.11
C ILE A 33 9.39 2.51 11.87
N ALA A 34 10.20 1.97 12.80
CA ALA A 34 11.65 1.99 12.68
C ALA A 34 12.15 1.29 11.41
N LEU A 35 11.53 0.15 11.05
CA LEU A 35 11.83 -0.59 9.81
C LEU A 35 11.46 0.20 8.55
N LEU A 36 10.26 0.82 8.51
CA LEU A 36 9.87 1.66 7.38
C LEU A 36 10.82 2.85 7.23
N HIS A 37 11.21 3.50 8.31
CA HIS A 37 12.18 4.60 8.30
C HIS A 37 13.57 4.13 7.83
N ALA A 38 14.03 2.96 8.27
CA ALA A 38 15.30 2.39 7.82
C ALA A 38 15.26 2.08 6.31
N ALA A 39 14.18 1.49 5.81
CA ALA A 39 13.99 1.26 4.38
C ALA A 39 14.01 2.59 3.58
N ARG A 40 13.33 3.62 4.09
CA ARG A 40 13.32 4.96 3.47
C ARG A 40 14.71 5.56 3.41
N ARG A 41 15.47 5.52 4.51
CA ARG A 41 16.88 5.98 4.53
C ARG A 41 17.78 5.21 3.58
N ALA A 42 17.51 3.92 3.36
CA ALA A 42 18.20 3.09 2.37
C ALA A 42 17.82 3.41 0.92
N GLY A 43 16.87 4.33 0.71
CA GLY A 43 16.43 4.81 -0.61
C GLY A 43 15.25 4.02 -1.20
N VAL A 44 14.56 3.18 -0.41
CA VAL A 44 13.28 2.60 -0.83
C VAL A 44 12.24 3.71 -0.93
N ASN A 45 11.52 3.76 -2.04
CA ASN A 45 10.47 4.76 -2.27
C ASN A 45 9.11 4.17 -2.58
N TYR A 46 8.99 2.84 -2.65
CA TYR A 46 7.73 2.12 -2.86
C TYR A 46 7.39 1.26 -1.65
N PHE A 47 6.24 1.56 -1.04
CA PHE A 47 5.77 0.96 0.21
C PHE A 47 4.37 0.36 0.00
N ASP A 48 4.27 -0.96 0.11
CA ASP A 48 3.06 -1.74 -0.13
C ASP A 48 2.45 -2.24 1.17
N THR A 49 1.16 -2.03 1.33
CA THR A 49 0.37 -2.54 2.45
C THR A 49 -1.00 -3.06 1.98
N ALA A 50 -1.82 -3.52 2.91
CA ALA A 50 -3.20 -3.92 2.66
C ALA A 50 -4.01 -3.95 3.96
N PRO A 51 -5.35 -3.88 3.88
CA PRO A 51 -6.22 -4.33 4.97
C PRO A 51 -5.90 -5.77 5.38
N ASN A 52 -6.15 -6.10 6.62
CA ASN A 52 -5.92 -7.41 7.24
C ASN A 52 -4.44 -7.84 7.38
N TYR A 53 -3.47 -7.08 6.88
CA TYR A 53 -2.06 -7.35 7.13
C TYR A 53 -1.71 -7.06 8.59
N CYS A 54 -0.92 -7.93 9.22
CA CYS A 54 -0.51 -7.78 10.62
C CYS A 54 -1.69 -7.57 11.58
N ASP A 55 -2.67 -8.50 11.57
CA ASP A 55 -3.89 -8.40 12.38
C ASP A 55 -4.61 -7.05 12.17
N ASP A 56 -4.70 -6.61 10.90
CA ASP A 56 -5.32 -5.35 10.46
C ASP A 56 -4.62 -4.06 10.97
N GLN A 57 -3.34 -4.16 11.39
CA GLN A 57 -2.56 -3.03 11.90
C GLN A 57 -1.61 -2.42 10.87
N SER A 58 -1.31 -3.11 9.77
CA SER A 58 -0.27 -2.67 8.84
C SER A 58 -0.52 -1.27 8.26
N GLU A 59 -1.72 -0.96 7.79
CA GLU A 59 -2.04 0.37 7.26
C GLU A 59 -1.90 1.48 8.32
N ILE A 60 -2.22 1.18 9.58
CA ILE A 60 -2.09 2.12 10.71
C ILE A 60 -0.60 2.40 10.98
N ILE A 61 0.22 1.34 11.08
CA ILE A 61 1.68 1.45 11.27
C ILE A 61 2.31 2.25 10.12
N PHE A 62 1.90 1.97 8.87
CA PHE A 62 2.36 2.74 7.71
C PHE A 62 1.98 4.22 7.81
N GLY A 63 0.74 4.52 8.23
CA GLY A 63 0.28 5.90 8.43
C GLY A 63 1.09 6.64 9.50
N GLU A 64 1.39 5.99 10.62
CA GLU A 64 2.23 6.53 11.68
C GLU A 64 3.67 6.76 11.19
N ALA A 65 4.23 5.80 10.45
CA ALA A 65 5.54 5.93 9.86
C ALA A 65 5.61 7.05 8.82
N ILE A 66 4.61 7.19 7.96
CA ILE A 66 4.57 8.24 6.90
C ILE A 66 4.55 9.64 7.52
N ARG A 67 3.81 9.86 8.61
CA ARG A 67 3.77 11.16 9.30
C ARG A 67 5.12 11.60 9.87
N THR A 68 5.97 10.65 10.21
CA THR A 68 7.29 10.87 10.81
C THR A 68 8.44 10.43 9.87
N MET A 69 8.11 10.18 8.59
CA MET A 69 9.06 9.69 7.59
C MET A 69 10.21 10.69 7.39
N PRO A 70 11.47 10.25 7.47
CA PRO A 70 12.59 11.11 7.18
C PRO A 70 12.52 11.63 5.73
N PRO A 71 12.88 12.91 5.51
CA PRO A 71 12.92 13.48 4.17
C PRO A 71 13.88 12.71 3.28
N ALA A 72 13.59 12.68 1.98
CA ALA A 72 14.47 12.10 0.97
C ALA A 72 14.19 12.77 -0.38
N ASP A 73 15.19 12.76 -1.26
CA ASP A 73 15.15 13.42 -2.57
C ASP A 73 14.18 12.74 -3.56
N THR A 74 13.74 11.53 -3.25
CA THR A 74 12.81 10.77 -4.10
C THR A 74 11.38 10.82 -3.57
N PRO A 75 10.35 10.90 -4.45
CA PRO A 75 8.96 10.80 -4.04
C PRO A 75 8.68 9.52 -3.27
N LEU A 76 7.71 9.56 -2.36
CA LEU A 76 7.19 8.38 -1.68
C LEU A 76 5.98 7.86 -2.47
N TYR A 77 6.00 6.58 -2.82
CA TYR A 77 4.89 5.89 -3.46
C TYR A 77 4.30 4.86 -2.51
N THR A 78 2.99 4.96 -2.31
CA THR A 78 2.24 4.03 -1.46
C THR A 78 1.32 3.17 -2.28
N SER A 79 1.14 1.92 -1.87
CA SER A 79 0.09 1.07 -2.40
C SER A 79 -0.72 0.41 -1.29
N SER A 80 -2.00 0.23 -1.58
CA SER A 80 -2.90 -0.63 -0.82
C SER A 80 -3.85 -1.32 -1.78
N LYS A 81 -4.84 -2.05 -1.29
CA LYS A 81 -5.64 -2.91 -2.14
C LYS A 81 -7.02 -3.21 -1.55
N SER A 82 -7.94 -3.64 -2.40
CA SER A 82 -9.24 -4.14 -1.97
C SER A 82 -9.63 -5.40 -2.75
N TYR A 83 -10.24 -6.35 -2.08
CA TYR A 83 -10.77 -7.58 -2.69
C TYR A 83 -12.27 -7.50 -3.00
N HIS A 84 -12.92 -6.40 -2.66
CA HIS A 84 -14.37 -6.25 -2.85
C HIS A 84 -14.74 -6.17 -4.34
N PRO A 85 -15.70 -7.00 -4.81
CA PRO A 85 -16.10 -6.98 -6.21
C PRO A 85 -17.05 -5.83 -6.56
N LYS A 86 -17.85 -5.35 -5.60
CA LYS A 86 -18.81 -4.25 -5.83
C LYS A 86 -18.11 -2.90 -5.77
N ALA A 87 -18.39 -2.03 -6.74
CA ALA A 87 -17.80 -0.68 -6.83
C ALA A 87 -17.97 0.14 -5.54
N SER A 88 -19.17 0.10 -4.91
CA SER A 88 -19.43 0.82 -3.66
C SER A 88 -18.56 0.35 -2.51
N ASP A 89 -18.36 -0.97 -2.38
CA ASP A 89 -17.58 -1.57 -1.31
C ASP A 89 -16.07 -1.36 -1.57
N PHE A 90 -15.66 -1.43 -2.84
CA PHE A 90 -14.29 -1.13 -3.27
C PHE A 90 -13.92 0.32 -2.93
N ARG A 91 -14.81 1.28 -3.23
CA ARG A 91 -14.64 2.70 -2.89
C ARG A 91 -14.56 2.91 -1.37
N ARG A 92 -15.45 2.28 -0.61
CA ARG A 92 -15.42 2.34 0.86
C ARG A 92 -14.11 1.79 1.42
N GLY A 93 -13.58 0.70 0.85
CA GLY A 93 -12.26 0.16 1.17
C GLY A 93 -11.14 1.16 0.90
N LEU A 94 -11.14 1.83 -0.25
CA LEU A 94 -10.17 2.88 -0.57
C LEU A 94 -10.22 4.04 0.45
N GLU A 95 -11.43 4.53 0.76
CA GLU A 95 -11.60 5.62 1.73
C GLU A 95 -11.12 5.23 3.13
N GLN A 96 -11.32 3.99 3.54
CA GLN A 96 -10.80 3.47 4.80
C GLN A 96 -9.28 3.41 4.80
N SER A 97 -8.67 2.91 3.72
CA SER A 97 -7.21 2.88 3.56
C SER A 97 -6.59 4.28 3.58
N LEU A 98 -7.20 5.26 2.91
CA LEU A 98 -6.77 6.67 2.94
C LEU A 98 -6.76 7.22 4.37
N ARG A 99 -7.83 6.96 5.14
CA ARG A 99 -7.91 7.40 6.55
C ARG A 99 -6.85 6.75 7.42
N ARG A 100 -6.63 5.43 7.30
CA ARG A 100 -5.64 4.69 8.09
C ARG A 100 -4.21 5.13 7.77
N LEU A 101 -3.90 5.28 6.50
CA LEU A 101 -2.61 5.77 6.03
C LEU A 101 -2.38 7.26 6.32
N GLY A 102 -3.45 8.02 6.53
CA GLY A 102 -3.36 9.46 6.77
C GLY A 102 -2.80 10.24 5.58
N VAL A 103 -3.05 9.78 4.35
CA VAL A 103 -2.56 10.39 3.12
C VAL A 103 -3.72 10.88 2.27
N PRO A 104 -3.54 11.98 1.50
CA PRO A 104 -4.58 12.49 0.60
C PRO A 104 -4.74 11.60 -0.64
N GLN A 105 -3.74 10.78 -0.95
CA GLN A 105 -3.73 9.92 -2.13
C GLN A 105 -2.90 8.65 -1.88
N ILE A 106 -3.42 7.50 -2.28
CA ILE A 106 -2.66 6.26 -2.44
C ILE A 106 -2.21 6.19 -3.89
N THR A 107 -0.90 6.00 -4.13
CA THR A 107 -0.34 6.04 -5.48
C THR A 107 -0.86 4.91 -6.36
N PHE A 108 -0.95 3.71 -5.79
CA PHE A 108 -1.44 2.51 -6.48
C PHE A 108 -2.47 1.81 -5.60
N PHE A 109 -3.71 1.72 -6.07
CA PHE A 109 -4.74 0.97 -5.36
C PHE A 109 -5.14 -0.24 -6.20
N HIS A 110 -4.83 -1.43 -5.69
CA HIS A 110 -4.92 -2.67 -6.45
C HIS A 110 -6.25 -3.38 -6.25
N ILE A 111 -6.73 -4.04 -7.29
CA ILE A 111 -7.74 -5.07 -7.19
C ILE A 111 -7.05 -6.35 -6.73
N TRP A 112 -7.47 -6.86 -5.57
CA TRP A 112 -6.77 -7.91 -4.85
C TRP A 112 -7.48 -9.26 -4.92
N CYS A 113 -6.71 -10.36 -4.77
CA CYS A 113 -7.21 -11.72 -4.73
C CYS A 113 -8.01 -12.13 -5.99
N VAL A 114 -7.48 -11.79 -7.16
CA VAL A 114 -7.97 -12.31 -8.44
C VAL A 114 -7.20 -13.60 -8.73
N MET A 115 -7.70 -14.74 -8.23
CA MET A 115 -7.02 -16.03 -8.29
C MET A 115 -7.58 -16.94 -9.38
N THR A 116 -8.82 -16.69 -9.79
CA THR A 116 -9.56 -17.52 -10.76
C THR A 116 -10.28 -16.65 -11.79
N PRO A 117 -10.67 -17.21 -12.95
CA PRO A 117 -11.56 -16.53 -13.90
C PRO A 117 -12.89 -16.07 -13.28
N ALA A 118 -13.41 -16.81 -12.29
CA ALA A 118 -14.64 -16.44 -11.59
C ALA A 118 -14.43 -15.18 -10.74
N ASP A 119 -13.27 -15.03 -10.07
CA ASP A 119 -12.95 -13.81 -9.32
C ASP A 119 -12.91 -12.60 -10.26
N TRP A 120 -12.29 -12.74 -11.42
CA TRP A 120 -12.25 -11.70 -12.44
C TRP A 120 -13.66 -11.28 -12.87
N GLN A 121 -14.51 -12.25 -13.23
CA GLN A 121 -15.88 -11.97 -13.65
C GLN A 121 -16.69 -11.26 -12.56
N GLN A 122 -16.51 -11.62 -11.30
CA GLN A 122 -17.13 -10.92 -10.17
C GLN A 122 -16.69 -9.44 -10.07
N ARG A 123 -15.40 -9.13 -10.31
CA ARG A 123 -14.90 -7.74 -10.30
C ARG A 123 -15.45 -6.93 -11.47
N VAL A 124 -15.57 -7.55 -12.65
CA VAL A 124 -16.17 -6.94 -13.84
C VAL A 124 -17.66 -6.66 -13.62
N SER A 125 -18.43 -7.68 -13.24
CA SER A 125 -19.89 -7.56 -13.04
C SER A 125 -20.26 -6.67 -11.85
N GLY A 126 -19.45 -6.69 -10.80
CA GLY A 126 -19.63 -5.84 -9.60
C GLY A 126 -19.21 -4.38 -9.81
N GLY A 127 -18.50 -4.08 -10.88
CA GLY A 127 -18.10 -2.73 -11.26
C GLY A 127 -16.80 -2.22 -10.61
N ALA A 128 -16.05 -3.05 -9.88
CA ALA A 128 -14.77 -2.66 -9.30
C ALA A 128 -13.69 -2.35 -10.36
N LEU A 129 -13.89 -2.82 -11.60
CA LEU A 129 -13.02 -2.60 -12.78
C LEU A 129 -13.52 -1.49 -13.71
N ARG A 130 -14.40 -0.63 -13.28
CA ARG A 130 -14.96 0.46 -14.11
C ARG A 130 -14.44 1.83 -13.71
#